data_46931c208fe71d079ef914f2f746f8a2
#
_entry.id   46931c208fe71d079ef914f2f746f8a2
#
_cell.length_a   1.000
_cell.length_b   1.000
_cell.length_c   1.000
_cell.angle_alpha   90.00
_cell.angle_beta   90.00
_cell.angle_gamma   90.00
#
_symmetry.space_group_name_H-M   'P 1'
#
loop_
_entity.id
_entity.type
_entity.pdbx_description
1 polymer ?
#
loop_
_entity_poly.entity_id
_entity_poly.type
_entity_poly.pdbx_seq_one_letter_code
_entity_poly.pdbx_strand_id
1 'polypeptide(L)'
;IERANSIIERVAHIHRVFGGFITGKLIDSLIIGVLCFIGMRIMMAVGLLGIESSYALLISVIIGITNIIPFFGPFIGAVPSAILIMVVSPLQALYFVIFIIILQQIDGNILGPKILGNSTGLSSFWVMFAILIFGGLFGFVGMAIGVPLFAVIYSIVSEYINHLLKKRGLSEDTNDYRGDKRLDAETREFVHAETTVPPVSARERRAAARAKEQQKNESKTENG
;
A
#
# COMPACT_ATOMS: atom_id res chain seq x y z
N ILE A 1 28.02 25.02 6.34
CA ILE A 1 28.13 23.72 7.04
C ILE A 1 26.73 23.10 7.19
N GLU A 2 25.71 23.78 7.71
CA GLU A 2 24.33 23.24 7.87
C GLU A 2 23.71 22.74 6.56
N ARG A 3 23.82 23.50 5.46
CA ARG A 3 23.32 23.08 4.15
C ARG A 3 24.02 21.82 3.62
N ALA A 4 25.33 21.68 3.88
CA ALA A 4 26.08 20.50 3.46
C ALA A 4 25.62 19.26 4.24
N ASN A 5 25.40 19.37 5.54
CA ASN A 5 24.92 18.29 6.38
C ASN A 5 23.50 17.82 5.95
N SER A 6 22.60 18.75 5.67
CA SER A 6 21.25 18.40 5.16
C SER A 6 21.31 17.66 3.82
N ILE A 7 22.21 18.03 2.92
CA ILE A 7 22.38 17.32 1.64
C ILE A 7 22.91 15.91 1.87
N ILE A 8 23.91 15.75 2.75
CA ILE A 8 24.49 14.45 3.08
C ILE A 8 23.43 13.52 3.70
N GLU A 9 22.63 14.01 4.63
CA GLU A 9 21.55 13.25 5.25
C GLU A 9 20.49 12.79 4.23
N ARG A 10 20.12 13.66 3.30
CA ARG A 10 19.18 13.32 2.22
C ARG A 10 19.73 12.26 1.29
N VAL A 11 20.98 12.40 0.86
CA VAL A 11 21.64 11.41 0.00
C VAL A 11 21.75 10.06 0.72
N ALA A 12 22.11 10.07 2.01
CA ALA A 12 22.16 8.86 2.83
C ALA A 12 20.78 8.22 2.99
N HIS A 13 19.72 9.02 3.16
CA HIS A 13 18.34 8.53 3.21
C HIS A 13 17.92 7.87 1.89
N ILE A 14 18.16 8.53 0.76
CA ILE A 14 17.88 8.00 -0.58
C ILE A 14 18.61 6.68 -0.80
N HIS A 15 19.90 6.63 -0.49
CA HIS A 15 20.70 5.42 -0.63
C HIS A 15 20.15 4.26 0.24
N ARG A 16 19.73 4.56 1.44
CA ARG A 16 19.15 3.56 2.36
C ARG A 16 17.81 3.02 1.86
N VAL A 17 16.90 3.90 1.42
CA VAL A 17 15.57 3.50 0.91
C VAL A 17 15.73 2.68 -0.37
N PHE A 18 16.52 3.19 -1.32
CA PHE A 18 16.72 2.52 -2.61
C PHE A 18 17.47 1.20 -2.45
N GLY A 19 18.62 1.23 -1.78
CA GLY A 19 19.44 0.04 -1.55
C GLY A 19 18.72 -1.01 -0.70
N GLY A 20 18.06 -0.58 0.38
CA GLY A 20 17.29 -1.48 1.25
C GLY A 20 16.16 -2.18 0.49
N PHE A 21 15.40 -1.46 -0.33
CA PHE A 21 14.33 -2.06 -1.12
C PHE A 21 14.86 -3.04 -2.17
N ILE A 22 15.85 -2.63 -2.97
CA ILE A 22 16.41 -3.51 -4.02
C ILE A 22 17.03 -4.76 -3.42
N THR A 23 17.87 -4.61 -2.39
CA THR A 23 18.49 -5.76 -1.72
C THR A 23 17.44 -6.68 -1.09
N GLY A 24 16.46 -6.10 -0.39
CA GLY A 24 15.35 -6.84 0.20
C GLY A 24 14.56 -7.62 -0.85
N LYS A 25 14.24 -6.99 -1.97
CA LYS A 25 13.49 -7.64 -3.06
C LYS A 25 14.29 -8.73 -3.78
N LEU A 26 15.59 -8.55 -3.94
CA LEU A 26 16.46 -9.60 -4.50
C LEU A 26 16.53 -10.83 -3.57
N ILE A 27 16.69 -10.61 -2.27
CA ILE A 27 16.71 -11.70 -1.28
C ILE A 27 15.36 -12.43 -1.26
N ASP A 28 14.27 -11.67 -1.19
CA ASP A 28 12.90 -12.18 -1.23
C ASP A 28 12.65 -13.05 -2.48
N SER A 29 12.99 -12.55 -3.65
CA SER A 29 12.87 -13.24 -4.94
C SER A 29 13.70 -14.52 -5.01
N LEU A 30 14.91 -14.50 -4.45
CA LEU A 30 15.76 -15.69 -4.37
C LEU A 30 15.13 -16.75 -3.45
N ILE A 31 14.61 -16.35 -2.29
CA ILE A 31 13.94 -17.26 -1.35
C ILE A 31 12.71 -17.87 -1.99
N ILE A 32 11.87 -17.07 -2.65
CA ILE A 32 10.68 -17.54 -3.35
C ILE A 32 11.04 -18.52 -4.47
N GLY A 33 12.07 -18.24 -5.26
CA GLY A 33 12.56 -19.15 -6.28
C GLY A 33 13.00 -20.50 -5.71
N VAL A 34 13.76 -20.49 -4.60
CA VAL A 34 14.20 -21.70 -3.90
C VAL A 34 13.01 -22.46 -3.31
N LEU A 35 12.09 -21.79 -2.64
CA LEU A 35 10.89 -22.41 -2.07
C LEU A 35 10.00 -23.01 -3.17
N CYS A 36 9.85 -22.33 -4.28
CA CYS A 36 9.12 -22.82 -5.44
C CYS A 36 9.77 -24.11 -5.96
N PHE A 37 11.10 -24.12 -6.15
CA PHE A 37 11.81 -25.31 -6.60
C PHE A 37 11.63 -26.49 -5.64
N ILE A 38 11.83 -26.30 -4.36
CA ILE A 38 11.66 -27.34 -3.34
C ILE A 38 10.21 -27.85 -3.35
N GLY A 39 9.22 -26.96 -3.36
CA GLY A 39 7.81 -27.33 -3.38
C GLY A 39 7.43 -28.14 -4.62
N MET A 40 7.89 -27.73 -5.81
CA MET A 40 7.68 -28.48 -7.05
C MET A 40 8.34 -29.85 -6.99
N ARG A 41 9.57 -29.96 -6.45
CA ARG A 41 10.27 -31.24 -6.27
C ARG A 41 9.50 -32.17 -5.32
N ILE A 42 8.92 -31.65 -4.25
CA ILE A 42 8.05 -32.41 -3.35
C ILE A 42 6.81 -32.90 -4.08
N MET A 43 6.12 -32.01 -4.82
CA MET A 43 4.92 -32.36 -5.57
C MET A 43 5.18 -33.44 -6.63
N MET A 44 6.34 -33.41 -7.25
CA MET A 44 6.77 -34.47 -8.17
C MET A 44 7.02 -35.78 -7.44
N ALA A 45 7.67 -35.74 -6.29
CA ALA A 45 7.99 -36.94 -5.49
C ALA A 45 6.73 -37.66 -4.96
N VAL A 46 5.66 -36.90 -4.64
CA VAL A 46 4.37 -37.46 -4.21
C VAL A 46 3.41 -37.76 -5.38
N GLY A 47 3.86 -37.59 -6.64
CA GLY A 47 3.08 -37.93 -7.82
C GLY A 47 2.00 -36.93 -8.23
N LEU A 48 1.98 -35.74 -7.64
CA LEU A 48 1.04 -34.65 -7.99
C LEU A 48 1.42 -33.96 -9.30
N LEU A 49 2.72 -33.92 -9.64
CA LEU A 49 3.25 -33.37 -10.88
C LEU A 49 4.06 -34.42 -11.63
N GLY A 50 3.69 -34.72 -12.87
CA GLY A 50 4.39 -35.65 -13.76
C GLY A 50 5.26 -34.96 -14.83
N ILE A 51 5.79 -33.77 -14.52
CA ILE A 51 6.69 -33.00 -15.39
C ILE A 51 8.14 -33.40 -15.15
N GLU A 52 9.00 -33.17 -16.14
CA GLU A 52 10.44 -33.40 -15.97
C GLU A 52 11.07 -32.43 -14.96
N SER A 53 12.12 -32.89 -14.29
CA SER A 53 12.85 -32.10 -13.28
C SER A 53 13.41 -30.78 -13.84
N SER A 54 13.78 -30.76 -15.12
CA SER A 54 14.24 -29.58 -15.84
C SER A 54 13.20 -28.46 -15.89
N TYR A 55 11.91 -28.79 -16.07
CA TYR A 55 10.82 -27.82 -16.02
C TYR A 55 10.60 -27.25 -14.61
N ALA A 56 10.78 -28.06 -13.56
CA ALA A 56 10.68 -27.56 -12.19
C ALA A 56 11.72 -26.48 -11.92
N LEU A 57 12.98 -26.66 -12.36
CA LEU A 57 14.02 -25.65 -12.23
C LEU A 57 13.66 -24.39 -13.04
N LEU A 58 13.30 -24.55 -14.32
CA LEU A 58 12.97 -23.44 -15.21
C LEU A 58 11.82 -22.58 -14.64
N ILE A 59 10.71 -23.23 -14.24
CA ILE A 59 9.54 -22.54 -13.68
C ILE A 59 9.92 -21.80 -12.40
N SER A 60 10.70 -22.42 -11.51
CA SER A 60 11.11 -21.81 -10.25
C SER A 60 12.02 -20.60 -10.46
N VAL A 61 12.91 -20.66 -11.44
CA VAL A 61 13.74 -19.52 -11.83
C VAL A 61 12.90 -18.38 -12.40
N ILE A 62 11.93 -18.70 -13.29
CA ILE A 62 11.03 -17.69 -13.85
C ILE A 62 10.23 -17.02 -12.72
N ILE A 63 9.63 -17.79 -11.80
CA ILE A 63 8.85 -17.27 -10.67
C ILE A 63 9.75 -16.42 -9.76
N GLY A 64 10.96 -16.89 -9.45
CA GLY A 64 11.91 -16.13 -8.64
C GLY A 64 12.28 -14.79 -9.28
N ILE A 65 12.63 -14.77 -10.57
CA ILE A 65 13.00 -13.54 -11.29
C ILE A 65 11.81 -12.58 -11.37
N THR A 66 10.64 -13.08 -11.75
CA THR A 66 9.47 -12.21 -11.89
C THR A 66 8.98 -11.66 -10.55
N ASN A 67 9.23 -12.37 -9.42
CA ASN A 67 8.88 -11.90 -8.08
C ASN A 67 9.60 -10.61 -7.65
N ILE A 68 10.62 -10.17 -8.38
CA ILE A 68 11.25 -8.86 -8.19
C ILE A 68 10.21 -7.73 -8.33
N ILE A 69 9.20 -7.90 -9.17
CA ILE A 69 8.11 -6.94 -9.33
C ILE A 69 7.05 -7.19 -8.27
N PRO A 70 6.83 -6.26 -7.33
CA PRO A 70 5.79 -6.42 -6.32
C PRO A 70 4.40 -6.59 -6.96
N PHE A 71 3.54 -7.38 -6.37
CA PHE A 71 2.16 -7.71 -6.79
C PHE A 71 2.05 -8.44 -8.14
N PHE A 72 2.67 -7.94 -9.20
CA PHE A 72 2.53 -8.48 -10.56
C PHE A 72 3.50 -9.63 -10.85
N GLY A 73 4.65 -9.64 -10.20
CA GLY A 73 5.69 -10.64 -10.44
C GLY A 73 5.21 -12.09 -10.37
N PRO A 74 4.50 -12.47 -9.31
CA PRO A 74 3.94 -13.82 -9.18
C PRO A 74 3.04 -14.22 -10.34
N PHE A 75 2.20 -13.31 -10.83
CA PHE A 75 1.29 -13.59 -11.95
C PHE A 75 2.04 -13.73 -13.27
N ILE A 76 3.03 -12.87 -13.50
CA ILE A 76 3.85 -12.90 -14.72
C ILE A 76 4.59 -14.23 -14.84
N GLY A 77 5.06 -14.80 -13.72
CA GLY A 77 5.73 -16.09 -13.72
C GLY A 77 4.78 -17.28 -13.70
N ALA A 78 3.74 -17.22 -12.86
CA ALA A 78 2.85 -18.36 -12.63
C ALA A 78 1.89 -18.63 -13.78
N VAL A 79 1.35 -17.60 -14.46
CA VAL A 79 0.36 -17.78 -15.54
C VAL A 79 0.95 -18.56 -16.72
N PRO A 80 2.09 -18.17 -17.34
CA PRO A 80 2.67 -18.95 -18.42
C PRO A 80 3.11 -20.36 -17.95
N SER A 81 3.60 -20.50 -16.74
CA SER A 81 3.97 -21.80 -16.16
C SER A 81 2.77 -22.72 -15.98
N ALA A 82 1.65 -22.19 -15.49
CA ALA A 82 0.40 -22.95 -15.38
C ALA A 82 -0.14 -23.40 -16.75
N ILE A 83 -0.04 -22.54 -17.77
CA ILE A 83 -0.43 -22.87 -19.14
C ILE A 83 0.44 -24.01 -19.68
N LEU A 84 1.76 -23.95 -19.47
CA LEU A 84 2.67 -25.03 -19.88
C LEU A 84 2.31 -26.37 -19.23
N ILE A 85 2.02 -26.36 -17.92
CA ILE A 85 1.61 -27.59 -17.20
C ILE A 85 0.22 -28.04 -17.66
N MET A 86 -0.69 -27.12 -17.96
CA MET A 86 -2.05 -27.42 -18.42
C MET A 86 -2.05 -28.18 -19.75
N VAL A 87 -1.12 -27.91 -20.64
CA VAL A 87 -0.95 -28.65 -21.92
C VAL A 87 -0.61 -30.12 -21.66
N VAL A 88 0.13 -30.41 -20.57
CA VAL A 88 0.45 -31.79 -20.19
C VAL A 88 -0.74 -32.45 -19.47
N SER A 89 -1.28 -31.76 -18.46
CA SER A 89 -2.43 -32.26 -17.69
C SER A 89 -3.14 -31.11 -16.97
N PRO A 90 -4.44 -30.88 -17.23
CA PRO A 90 -5.24 -29.88 -16.53
C PRO A 90 -5.26 -30.05 -15.00
N LEU A 91 -5.29 -31.32 -14.53
CA LEU A 91 -5.31 -31.63 -13.10
C LEU A 91 -3.99 -31.22 -12.41
N GLN A 92 -2.86 -31.47 -13.08
CA GLN A 92 -1.55 -31.06 -12.58
C GLN A 92 -1.40 -29.53 -12.54
N ALA A 93 -1.95 -28.84 -13.54
CA ALA A 93 -2.01 -27.38 -13.54
C ALA A 93 -2.84 -26.83 -12.36
N LEU A 94 -3.93 -27.49 -12.01
CA LEU A 94 -4.73 -27.11 -10.83
C LEU A 94 -3.91 -27.25 -9.54
N TYR A 95 -3.20 -28.37 -9.36
CA TYR A 95 -2.33 -28.56 -8.20
C TYR A 95 -1.22 -27.51 -8.14
N PHE A 96 -0.62 -27.19 -9.28
CA PHE A 96 0.39 -26.14 -9.37
C PHE A 96 -0.18 -24.77 -8.99
N VAL A 97 -1.34 -24.39 -9.48
CA VAL A 97 -1.99 -23.11 -9.14
C VAL A 97 -2.29 -23.01 -7.65
N ILE A 98 -2.82 -24.08 -7.04
CA ILE A 98 -3.06 -24.14 -5.59
C ILE A 98 -1.74 -23.95 -4.83
N PHE A 99 -0.69 -24.64 -5.23
CA PHE A 99 0.64 -24.50 -4.64
C PHE A 99 1.16 -23.08 -4.73
N ILE A 100 1.05 -22.43 -5.90
CA ILE A 100 1.48 -21.04 -6.09
C ILE A 100 0.66 -20.09 -5.20
N ILE A 101 -0.64 -20.28 -5.05
CA ILE A 101 -1.46 -19.48 -4.14
C ILE A 101 -0.95 -19.60 -2.71
N ILE A 102 -0.64 -20.80 -2.24
CA ILE A 102 -0.07 -21.02 -0.90
C ILE A 102 1.29 -20.34 -0.77
N LEU A 103 2.16 -20.49 -1.78
CA LEU A 103 3.47 -19.84 -1.79
C LEU A 103 3.35 -18.31 -1.71
N GLN A 104 2.38 -17.72 -2.42
CA GLN A 104 2.12 -16.28 -2.38
C GLN A 104 1.56 -15.80 -1.02
N GLN A 105 0.79 -16.65 -0.32
CA GLN A 105 0.38 -16.33 1.05
C GLN A 105 1.57 -16.29 2.00
N ILE A 106 2.54 -17.17 1.82
CA ILE A 106 3.79 -17.17 2.60
C ILE A 106 4.61 -15.92 2.27
N ASP A 107 4.73 -15.57 0.97
CA ASP A 107 5.42 -14.36 0.54
C ASP A 107 4.78 -13.10 1.15
N GLY A 108 3.53 -12.88 0.91
CA GLY A 108 2.82 -11.66 1.31
C GLY A 108 2.66 -11.47 2.82
N ASN A 109 2.49 -12.55 3.58
CA ASN A 109 2.18 -12.46 5.01
C ASN A 109 3.40 -12.71 5.91
N ILE A 110 4.45 -13.39 5.42
CA ILE A 110 5.60 -13.77 6.23
C ILE A 110 6.89 -13.15 5.70
N LEU A 111 7.25 -13.41 4.44
CA LEU A 111 8.52 -12.99 3.85
C LEU A 111 8.54 -11.48 3.60
N GLY A 112 7.53 -10.95 2.96
CA GLY A 112 7.42 -9.53 2.64
C GLY A 112 7.59 -8.64 3.88
N PRO A 113 6.79 -8.79 4.95
CA PRO A 113 6.96 -8.02 6.18
C PRO A 113 8.32 -8.21 6.86
N LYS A 114 8.89 -9.41 6.81
CA LYS A 114 10.18 -9.71 7.45
C LYS A 114 11.39 -9.16 6.68
N ILE A 115 11.34 -9.21 5.35
CA ILE A 115 12.49 -8.87 4.49
C ILE A 115 12.43 -7.39 4.10
N LEU A 116 11.27 -6.93 3.62
CA LEU A 116 11.10 -5.56 3.16
C LEU A 116 10.75 -4.60 4.29
N GLY A 117 10.01 -5.06 5.31
CA GLY A 117 9.53 -4.22 6.40
C GLY A 117 8.83 -2.97 5.88
N ASN A 118 9.10 -1.83 6.54
CA ASN A 118 8.62 -0.51 6.10
C ASN A 118 9.68 0.23 5.25
N SER A 119 10.43 -0.49 4.42
CA SER A 119 11.59 0.05 3.72
C SER A 119 11.29 1.27 2.84
N THR A 120 10.07 1.39 2.33
CA THR A 120 9.69 2.52 1.46
C THR A 120 8.84 3.58 2.14
N GLY A 121 8.18 3.27 3.28
CA GLY A 121 7.21 4.16 3.93
C GLY A 121 5.97 4.47 3.09
N LEU A 122 5.80 3.82 1.94
CA LEU A 122 4.66 4.02 1.04
C LEU A 122 3.48 3.10 1.40
N SER A 123 2.26 3.61 1.27
CA SER A 123 1.08 2.74 1.30
C SER A 123 0.99 1.88 0.03
N SER A 124 0.29 0.74 0.11
CA SER A 124 0.11 -0.18 -1.03
C SER A 124 -0.45 0.51 -2.29
N PHE A 125 -1.29 1.53 -2.12
CA PHE A 125 -1.80 2.34 -3.22
C PHE A 125 -0.66 3.01 -4.00
N TRP A 126 0.25 3.69 -3.31
CA TRP A 126 1.38 4.38 -3.93
C TRP A 126 2.39 3.42 -4.54
N VAL A 127 2.56 2.23 -3.96
CA VAL A 127 3.39 1.17 -4.54
C VAL A 127 2.81 0.72 -5.88
N MET A 128 1.50 0.43 -5.93
CA MET A 128 0.82 0.03 -7.18
C MET A 128 0.88 1.14 -8.24
N PHE A 129 0.64 2.38 -7.84
CA PHE A 129 0.73 3.56 -8.70
C PHE A 129 2.13 3.71 -9.32
N ALA A 130 3.17 3.55 -8.50
CA ALA A 130 4.56 3.59 -8.97
C ALA A 130 4.85 2.50 -10.02
N ILE A 131 4.42 1.26 -9.76
CA ILE A 131 4.62 0.14 -10.68
C ILE A 131 3.93 0.40 -12.03
N LEU A 132 2.70 0.92 -12.02
CA LEU A 132 1.96 1.20 -13.25
C LEU A 132 2.60 2.32 -14.06
N ILE A 133 2.98 3.43 -13.43
CA ILE A 133 3.61 4.56 -14.14
C ILE A 133 4.98 4.17 -14.68
N PHE A 134 5.87 3.68 -13.82
CA PHE A 134 7.23 3.35 -14.24
C PHE A 134 7.27 2.13 -15.14
N GLY A 135 6.32 1.19 -14.96
CA GLY A 135 6.14 0.07 -15.88
C GLY A 135 5.69 0.51 -17.27
N GLY A 136 4.78 1.47 -17.35
CA GLY A 136 4.34 2.06 -18.62
C GLY A 136 5.46 2.84 -19.34
N LEU A 137 6.36 3.49 -18.60
CA LEU A 137 7.45 4.29 -19.15
C LEU A 137 8.69 3.47 -19.51
N PHE A 138 9.07 2.51 -18.66
CA PHE A 138 10.35 1.79 -18.75
C PHE A 138 10.20 0.25 -18.79
N GLY A 139 8.97 -0.25 -18.97
CA GLY A 139 8.69 -1.68 -19.03
C GLY A 139 9.05 -2.45 -17.75
N PHE A 140 9.55 -3.68 -17.90
CA PHE A 140 9.89 -4.58 -16.80
C PHE A 140 10.86 -3.95 -15.78
N VAL A 141 11.90 -3.28 -16.28
CA VAL A 141 12.89 -2.61 -15.43
C VAL A 141 12.24 -1.49 -14.63
N GLY A 142 11.34 -0.71 -15.27
CA GLY A 142 10.58 0.33 -14.59
C GLY A 142 9.68 -0.21 -13.47
N MET A 143 9.03 -1.36 -13.68
CA MET A 143 8.24 -1.99 -12.63
C MET A 143 9.10 -2.40 -11.41
N ALA A 144 10.31 -2.89 -11.64
CA ALA A 144 11.18 -3.33 -10.57
C ALA A 144 11.78 -2.18 -9.76
N ILE A 145 12.25 -1.11 -10.43
CA ILE A 145 12.89 0.03 -9.76
C ILE A 145 11.94 1.19 -9.47
N GLY A 146 10.74 1.17 -10.01
CA GLY A 146 9.77 2.26 -9.90
C GLY A 146 9.33 2.54 -8.46
N VAL A 147 9.18 1.50 -7.66
CA VAL A 147 8.77 1.63 -6.24
C VAL A 147 9.80 2.41 -5.43
N PRO A 148 11.09 2.05 -5.38
CA PRO A 148 12.07 2.84 -4.63
C PRO A 148 12.29 4.23 -5.24
N LEU A 149 12.21 4.37 -6.55
CA LEU A 149 12.31 5.67 -7.20
C LEU A 149 11.15 6.59 -6.79
N PHE A 150 9.94 6.07 -6.81
CA PHE A 150 8.76 6.81 -6.35
C PHE A 150 8.82 7.14 -4.86
N ALA A 151 9.32 6.22 -4.02
CA ALA A 151 9.51 6.47 -2.60
C ALA A 151 10.42 7.67 -2.33
N VAL A 152 11.50 7.80 -3.10
CA VAL A 152 12.39 8.96 -3.02
C VAL A 152 11.67 10.25 -3.44
N ILE A 153 10.96 10.23 -4.56
CA ILE A 153 10.18 11.40 -5.03
C ILE A 153 9.14 11.79 -3.99
N TYR A 154 8.39 10.81 -3.46
CA TYR A 154 7.39 11.03 -2.43
C TYR A 154 7.99 11.64 -1.16
N SER A 155 9.14 11.15 -0.70
CA SER A 155 9.85 11.68 0.47
C SER A 155 10.26 13.13 0.27
N ILE A 156 10.83 13.48 -0.90
CA ILE A 156 11.23 14.85 -1.23
C ILE A 156 10.02 15.80 -1.24
N VAL A 157 8.92 15.38 -1.89
CA VAL A 157 7.67 16.17 -1.97
C VAL A 157 7.06 16.35 -0.59
N SER A 158 7.00 15.29 0.21
CA SER A 158 6.48 15.33 1.59
C SER A 158 7.30 16.28 2.47
N GLU A 159 8.62 16.19 2.41
CA GLU A 159 9.51 17.08 3.16
C GLU A 159 9.33 18.56 2.75
N TYR A 160 9.18 18.82 1.46
CA TYR A 160 8.93 20.17 0.95
C TYR A 160 7.58 20.72 1.45
N ILE A 161 6.53 19.90 1.41
CA ILE A 161 5.20 20.28 1.91
C ILE A 161 5.27 20.55 3.42
N ASN A 162 5.89 19.67 4.21
CA ASN A 162 6.03 19.84 5.65
C ASN A 162 6.79 21.12 6.00
N HIS A 163 7.85 21.43 5.24
CA HIS A 163 8.57 22.71 5.41
C HIS A 163 7.67 23.93 5.15
N LEU A 164 6.80 23.89 4.13
CA LEU A 164 5.85 24.95 3.84
C LEU A 164 4.77 25.08 4.93
N LEU A 165 4.26 23.96 5.44
CA LEU A 165 3.28 23.93 6.52
C LEU A 165 3.87 24.55 7.79
N LYS A 166 5.07 24.13 8.18
CA LYS A 166 5.82 24.67 9.32
C LYS A 166 6.05 26.18 9.20
N LYS A 167 6.43 26.66 8.02
CA LYS A 167 6.63 28.09 7.76
C LYS A 167 5.33 28.90 7.91
N ARG A 168 4.17 28.25 7.70
CA ARG A 168 2.84 28.87 7.86
C ARG A 168 2.24 28.64 9.24
N GLY A 169 2.94 27.98 10.17
CA GLY A 169 2.45 27.64 11.50
C GLY A 169 1.32 26.61 11.50
N LEU A 170 1.27 25.75 10.46
CA LEU A 170 0.28 24.69 10.32
C LEU A 170 0.86 23.36 10.80
N SER A 171 -0.02 22.43 11.24
CA SER A 171 0.40 21.11 11.69
C SER A 171 1.05 20.30 10.55
N GLU A 172 2.09 19.54 10.89
CA GLU A 172 2.76 18.57 10.01
C GLU A 172 2.06 17.20 10.06
N ASP A 173 1.16 16.95 11.02
CA ASP A 173 0.46 15.68 11.16
C ASP A 173 -0.74 15.62 10.21
N THR A 174 -0.68 14.66 9.26
CA THR A 174 -1.78 14.39 8.32
C THR A 174 -3.09 14.02 9.01
N ASN A 175 -3.03 13.49 10.25
CA ASN A 175 -4.24 13.13 10.99
C ASN A 175 -5.03 14.36 11.43
N ASP A 176 -4.38 15.51 11.57
CA ASP A 176 -5.06 16.77 11.91
C ASP A 176 -5.95 17.27 10.77
N TYR A 177 -5.65 16.84 9.52
CA TYR A 177 -6.45 17.17 8.33
C TYR A 177 -7.48 16.07 7.98
N ARG A 178 -7.54 14.99 8.75
CA ARG A 178 -8.52 13.91 8.55
C ARG A 178 -9.75 14.13 9.42
N GLY A 179 -10.92 13.92 8.83
CA GLY A 179 -12.20 13.93 9.53
C GLY A 179 -12.80 15.32 9.72
N ASP A 180 -13.58 15.49 10.78
CA ASP A 180 -14.41 16.67 11.06
C ASP A 180 -13.62 17.88 11.61
N LYS A 181 -12.30 17.87 11.49
CA LYS A 181 -11.47 19.01 11.91
C LYS A 181 -11.38 20.03 10.78
N ARG A 182 -11.68 21.29 11.10
CA ARG A 182 -11.49 22.44 10.21
C ARG A 182 -10.41 23.35 10.77
N LEU A 183 -9.64 23.95 9.87
CA LEU A 183 -8.69 25.00 10.26
C LEU A 183 -9.48 26.29 10.48
N ASP A 184 -9.42 26.83 11.69
CA ASP A 184 -9.93 28.16 11.96
C ASP A 184 -9.04 29.21 11.27
N ALA A 185 -9.65 30.11 10.51
CA ALA A 185 -8.94 31.10 9.71
C ALA A 185 -8.25 32.19 10.55
N GLU A 186 -8.73 32.44 11.77
CA GLU A 186 -8.21 33.49 12.65
C GLU A 186 -7.13 32.95 13.59
N THR A 187 -7.41 31.81 14.26
CA THR A 187 -6.49 31.21 15.24
C THR A 187 -5.46 30.31 14.64
N ARG A 188 -5.67 29.80 13.42
CA ARG A 188 -4.86 28.77 12.74
C ARG A 188 -4.76 27.45 13.52
N GLU A 189 -5.71 27.19 14.41
CA GLU A 189 -5.82 25.95 15.16
C GLU A 189 -6.87 25.03 14.53
N PHE A 190 -6.68 23.72 14.71
CA PHE A 190 -7.67 22.73 14.26
C PHE A 190 -8.79 22.64 15.28
N VAL A 191 -9.95 23.13 14.91
CA VAL A 191 -11.19 22.96 15.68
C VAL A 191 -11.97 21.78 15.10
N HIS A 192 -12.61 21.01 15.98
CA HIS A 192 -13.58 20.03 15.51
C HIS A 192 -14.66 20.78 14.73
N ALA A 193 -14.92 20.38 13.49
CA ALA A 193 -16.12 20.82 12.82
C ALA A 193 -17.27 20.35 13.72
N GLU A 194 -17.88 21.28 14.44
CA GLU A 194 -19.17 21.01 15.08
C GLU A 194 -20.02 20.33 14.02
N THR A 195 -20.56 19.17 14.36
CA THR A 195 -21.54 18.50 13.51
C THR A 195 -22.58 19.58 13.21
N THR A 196 -22.50 20.18 12.04
CA THR A 196 -23.57 21.09 11.63
C THR A 196 -24.75 20.17 11.48
N VAL A 197 -25.52 20.07 12.57
CA VAL A 197 -26.89 19.60 12.50
C VAL A 197 -27.46 20.29 11.26
N PRO A 198 -27.90 19.56 10.24
CA PRO A 198 -28.39 20.17 9.01
C PRO A 198 -29.36 21.27 9.41
N PRO A 199 -29.30 22.47 8.83
CA PRO A 199 -30.02 23.61 9.34
C PRO A 199 -31.47 23.19 9.49
N VAL A 200 -31.94 23.13 10.77
CA VAL A 200 -33.30 22.75 11.13
C VAL A 200 -34.23 23.47 10.19
N SER A 201 -34.99 22.74 9.40
CA SER A 201 -35.77 23.30 8.30
C SER A 201 -36.61 24.47 8.87
N ALA A 202 -36.87 25.48 8.06
CA ALA A 202 -37.65 26.65 8.53
C ALA A 202 -38.99 26.21 9.15
N ARG A 203 -39.47 25.02 8.80
CA ARG A 203 -40.68 24.39 9.35
C ARG A 203 -40.46 23.87 10.78
N GLU A 204 -39.31 23.27 11.05
CA GLU A 204 -38.94 22.77 12.39
C GLU A 204 -38.58 23.90 13.36
N ARG A 205 -37.94 24.98 12.87
CA ARG A 205 -37.72 26.20 13.67
C ARG A 205 -39.02 26.85 14.08
N ARG A 206 -40.01 26.90 13.18
CA ARG A 206 -41.35 27.43 13.48
C ARG A 206 -42.13 26.53 14.42
N ALA A 207 -41.96 25.20 14.30
CA ALA A 207 -42.58 24.25 15.23
C ALA A 207 -41.97 24.35 16.64
N ALA A 208 -40.67 24.44 16.76
CA ALA A 208 -39.97 24.62 18.03
C ALA A 208 -40.28 25.97 18.70
N ALA A 209 -40.44 27.04 17.91
CA ALA A 209 -40.84 28.34 18.42
C ALA A 209 -42.27 28.32 18.97
N ARG A 210 -43.22 27.68 18.27
CA ARG A 210 -44.61 27.50 18.72
C ARG A 210 -44.74 26.66 20.01
N ALA A 211 -43.93 25.58 20.08
CA ALA A 211 -43.90 24.74 21.29
C ALA A 211 -43.40 25.52 22.53
N LYS A 212 -42.35 26.37 22.35
CA LYS A 212 -41.84 27.24 23.42
C LYS A 212 -42.87 28.29 23.85
N GLU A 213 -43.66 28.81 22.91
CA GLU A 213 -44.68 29.81 23.18
C GLU A 213 -45.90 29.22 23.91
N GLN A 214 -46.26 27.97 23.58
CA GLN A 214 -47.29 27.22 24.29
C GLN A 214 -46.89 26.92 25.74
N GLN A 215 -45.65 26.40 25.97
CA GLN A 215 -45.15 26.18 27.33
C GLN A 215 -45.10 27.45 28.18
N LYS A 216 -44.76 28.59 27.55
CA LYS A 216 -44.74 29.88 28.26
C LYS A 216 -46.13 30.39 28.64
N ASN A 217 -47.16 30.05 27.84
CA ASN A 217 -48.55 30.42 28.12
C ASN A 217 -49.15 29.48 29.17
N GLU A 218 -48.86 28.19 29.16
CA GLU A 218 -49.29 27.23 30.18
C GLU A 218 -48.70 27.58 31.55
N SER A 219 -47.41 27.93 31.62
CA SER A 219 -46.77 28.35 32.87
C SER A 219 -47.29 29.68 33.42
N LYS A 220 -47.95 30.52 32.61
CA LYS A 220 -48.60 31.76 33.04
C LYS A 220 -50.00 31.55 33.55
N THR A 221 -50.69 30.49 33.11
CA THR A 221 -52.03 30.15 33.56
C THR A 221 -52.07 29.36 34.88
N GLU A 222 -50.94 28.70 35.23
CA GLU A 222 -50.79 27.97 36.50
C GLU A 222 -50.38 28.85 37.71
N ASN A 223 -49.89 30.07 37.46
CA ASN A 223 -49.44 31.00 38.51
C ASN A 223 -50.30 32.27 38.65
N GLY A 224 -51.50 32.28 38.16
CA GLY A 224 -52.49 33.31 38.27
C GLY A 224 -53.78 32.75 38.91
#